data_97f9dd9c8ae7a0fb8d49b9d639e804ec
#
_entry.id   97f9dd9c8ae7a0fb8d49b9d639e804ec
#
_cell.length_a   1.000
_cell.length_b   1.000
_cell.length_c   1.000
_cell.angle_alpha   90.00
_cell.angle_beta   90.00
_cell.angle_gamma   90.00
#
_symmetry.space_group_name_H-M   'P 1'
#
loop_
_entity.id
_entity.type
_entity.pdbx_description
1 polymer ?
#
loop_
_entity_poly.entity_id
_entity_poly.type
_entity_poly.pdbx_seq_one_letter_code
_entity_poly.pdbx_strand_id
1 'polypeptide(L)'
;GRFYNREAIQIILKMAAANGFGRVLVGQGGILSTPAASCIIRKYKTFGGIILSASHNPGGPDGDFGIKYNTENGGPAPEKITEAIFEQSKTIQSYKIIEAADVALDAIGETDLAGMKVQVIDAVADYAELMESLFDFNAIKDLLASGFRIKFDAMHAVTGPYAKAIFIDYLGASADSVMNATPLPDFGNGHPDPN
;
A
#
# COMPACT_ATOMS: atom_id res chain seq x y z
N GLY A 1 2.22 0.44 -5.96
CA GLY A 1 3.37 1.30 -6.07
C GLY A 1 3.44 2.06 -7.37
N ARG A 2 4.14 3.13 -7.32
CA ARG A 2 4.41 4.00 -8.47
C ARG A 2 5.91 4.23 -8.54
N PHE A 3 6.43 4.70 -9.69
CA PHE A 3 7.87 4.82 -9.92
C PHE A 3 8.60 5.59 -8.81
N TYR A 4 8.05 6.73 -8.40
CA TYR A 4 8.65 7.59 -7.36
C TYR A 4 8.15 7.32 -5.93
N ASN A 5 7.56 6.16 -5.67
CA ASN A 5 6.99 5.85 -4.35
C ASN A 5 8.00 5.96 -3.21
N ARG A 6 9.18 5.37 -3.39
CA ARG A 6 10.18 5.31 -2.32
C ARG A 6 10.68 6.70 -1.95
N GLU A 7 10.96 7.53 -2.94
CA GLU A 7 11.37 8.93 -2.75
C GLU A 7 10.27 9.76 -2.08
N ALA A 8 9.04 9.62 -2.56
CA ALA A 8 7.89 10.33 -1.99
C ALA A 8 7.62 9.92 -0.54
N ILE A 9 7.73 8.63 -0.21
CA ILE A 9 7.58 8.15 1.17
C ILE A 9 8.61 8.80 2.08
N GLN A 10 9.88 8.87 1.69
CA GLN A 10 10.92 9.49 2.50
C GLN A 10 10.64 10.98 2.76
N ILE A 11 10.20 11.71 1.74
CA ILE A 11 9.80 13.13 1.88
C ILE A 11 8.62 13.24 2.85
N ILE A 12 7.59 12.43 2.67
CA ILE A 12 6.39 12.42 3.52
C ILE A 12 6.75 12.12 4.99
N LEU A 13 7.61 11.13 5.24
CA LEU A 13 8.07 10.79 6.59
C LEU A 13 8.81 11.96 7.26
N LYS A 14 9.73 12.60 6.53
CA LYS A 14 10.50 13.75 7.02
C LYS A 14 9.60 14.96 7.28
N MET A 15 8.59 15.18 6.44
CA MET A 15 7.59 16.22 6.66
C MET A 15 6.68 15.88 7.85
N ALA A 16 6.24 14.63 8.00
CA ALA A 16 5.42 14.20 9.13
C ALA A 16 6.16 14.40 10.47
N ALA A 17 7.43 14.02 10.56
CA ALA A 17 8.27 14.24 11.74
C ALA A 17 8.39 15.73 12.06
N ALA A 18 8.64 16.58 11.05
CA ALA A 18 8.73 18.03 11.24
C ALA A 18 7.42 18.69 11.70
N ASN A 19 6.28 18.05 11.44
CA ASN A 19 4.95 18.54 11.80
C ASN A 19 4.36 17.86 13.03
N GLY A 20 5.17 17.12 13.80
CA GLY A 20 4.79 16.61 15.12
C GLY A 20 3.93 15.36 15.12
N PHE A 21 3.96 14.57 14.04
CA PHE A 21 3.36 13.24 14.06
C PHE A 21 4.11 12.35 15.04
N GLY A 22 3.38 11.63 15.89
CA GLY A 22 4.02 10.75 16.89
C GLY A 22 4.39 9.38 16.32
N ARG A 23 3.63 8.89 15.32
CA ARG A 23 3.84 7.57 14.71
C ARG A 23 3.31 7.52 13.28
N VAL A 24 4.05 6.83 12.43
CA VAL A 24 3.62 6.50 11.06
C VAL A 24 3.84 5.02 10.80
N LEU A 25 2.86 4.35 10.18
CA LEU A 25 2.96 2.98 9.71
C LEU A 25 3.26 2.99 8.21
N VAL A 26 4.20 2.17 7.78
CA VAL A 26 4.57 2.02 6.35
C VAL A 26 4.59 0.54 6.02
N GLY A 27 3.96 0.14 4.93
CA GLY A 27 4.09 -1.24 4.44
C GLY A 27 5.52 -1.56 4.02
N GLN A 28 5.98 -2.77 4.30
CA GLN A 28 7.31 -3.24 3.89
C GLN A 28 7.58 -2.97 2.41
N GLY A 29 8.76 -2.45 2.08
CA GLY A 29 9.10 -2.01 0.74
C GLY A 29 8.34 -0.75 0.26
N GLY A 30 7.59 -0.08 1.14
CA GLY A 30 6.70 1.02 0.77
C GLY A 30 5.44 0.55 0.02
N ILE A 31 5.07 -0.72 0.15
CA ILE A 31 3.98 -1.35 -0.59
C ILE A 31 2.78 -1.58 0.32
N LEU A 32 1.63 -1.04 -0.08
CA LEU A 32 0.30 -1.41 0.43
C LEU A 32 -0.71 -1.27 -0.71
N SER A 33 -1.55 -2.27 -0.88
CA SER A 33 -2.71 -2.13 -1.77
C SER A 33 -3.73 -1.16 -1.15
N THR A 34 -4.56 -0.54 -1.97
CA THR A 34 -5.60 0.38 -1.46
C THR A 34 -6.50 -0.27 -0.41
N PRO A 35 -7.04 -1.49 -0.61
CA PRO A 35 -7.85 -2.14 0.42
C PRO A 35 -7.03 -2.54 1.66
N ALA A 36 -5.75 -2.90 1.52
CA ALA A 36 -4.90 -3.16 2.67
C ALA A 36 -4.64 -1.89 3.48
N ALA A 37 -4.40 -0.75 2.84
CA ALA A 37 -4.30 0.54 3.53
C ALA A 37 -5.57 0.86 4.31
N SER A 38 -6.75 0.64 3.72
CA SER A 38 -8.04 0.77 4.42
C SER A 38 -8.15 -0.15 5.65
N CYS A 39 -7.69 -1.40 5.51
CA CYS A 39 -7.64 -2.37 6.62
C CYS A 39 -6.73 -1.87 7.76
N ILE A 40 -5.51 -1.44 7.43
CA ILE A 40 -4.52 -0.92 8.39
C ILE A 40 -5.06 0.30 9.13
N ILE A 41 -5.65 1.27 8.43
CA ILE A 41 -6.25 2.47 9.05
C ILE A 41 -7.25 2.07 10.13
N ARG A 42 -8.16 1.14 9.84
CA ARG A 42 -9.18 0.69 10.80
C ARG A 42 -8.60 -0.16 11.93
N LYS A 43 -7.73 -1.11 11.60
CA LYS A 43 -7.13 -2.05 12.56
C LYS A 43 -6.28 -1.32 13.61
N TYR A 44 -5.44 -0.41 13.17
CA TYR A 44 -4.55 0.34 14.04
C TYR A 44 -5.14 1.67 14.53
N LYS A 45 -6.38 1.99 14.15
CA LYS A 45 -7.09 3.22 14.55
C LYS A 45 -6.27 4.46 14.28
N THR A 46 -5.68 4.54 13.09
CA THR A 46 -4.90 5.71 12.69
C THR A 46 -5.83 6.87 12.32
N PHE A 47 -5.32 8.08 12.39
CA PHE A 47 -6.06 9.30 11.99
C PHE A 47 -6.47 9.29 10.51
N GLY A 48 -5.73 8.57 9.69
CA GLY A 48 -5.95 8.42 8.26
C GLY A 48 -4.74 7.81 7.57
N GLY A 49 -4.74 7.81 6.25
CA GLY A 49 -3.63 7.28 5.46
C GLY A 49 -3.44 8.00 4.14
N ILE A 50 -2.18 8.09 3.71
CA ILE A 50 -1.80 8.58 2.39
C ILE A 50 -1.51 7.36 1.51
N ILE A 51 -2.15 7.31 0.34
CA ILE A 51 -1.98 6.22 -0.64
C ILE A 51 -1.39 6.81 -1.91
N LEU A 52 -0.17 6.37 -2.23
CA LEU A 52 0.54 6.77 -3.44
C LEU A 52 0.14 5.86 -4.59
N SER A 53 -0.85 6.27 -5.36
CA SER A 53 -1.44 5.47 -6.42
C SER A 53 -2.07 6.34 -7.50
N ALA A 54 -1.87 5.95 -8.75
CA ALA A 54 -2.61 6.47 -9.91
C ALA A 54 -3.42 5.35 -10.58
N SER A 55 -3.91 4.38 -9.78
CA SER A 55 -4.71 3.24 -10.24
C SER A 55 -3.97 2.42 -11.33
N HIS A 56 -4.63 2.12 -12.45
CA HIS A 56 -4.09 1.40 -13.60
C HIS A 56 -3.43 2.30 -14.66
N ASN A 57 -3.32 3.59 -14.40
CA ASN A 57 -2.68 4.52 -15.33
C ASN A 57 -1.22 4.13 -15.60
N PRO A 58 -0.63 4.51 -16.74
CA PRO A 58 0.74 4.17 -17.11
C PRO A 58 1.74 4.44 -15.99
N GLY A 59 2.65 3.51 -15.76
CA GLY A 59 3.73 3.60 -14.79
C GLY A 59 5.05 4.07 -15.42
N GLY A 60 6.11 4.09 -14.63
CA GLY A 60 7.43 4.50 -15.06
C GLY A 60 7.76 5.96 -14.77
N PRO A 61 8.96 6.43 -15.18
CA PRO A 61 9.44 7.77 -14.84
C PRO A 61 8.58 8.90 -15.41
N ASP A 62 7.96 8.68 -16.56
CA ASP A 62 7.08 9.64 -17.24
C ASP A 62 5.59 9.32 -17.04
N GLY A 63 5.29 8.32 -16.22
CA GLY A 63 3.93 7.89 -15.94
C GLY A 63 3.25 8.70 -14.83
N ASP A 64 1.98 8.40 -14.62
CA ASP A 64 1.16 9.11 -13.64
C ASP A 64 1.58 8.80 -12.21
N PHE A 65 1.50 9.82 -11.35
CA PHE A 65 1.71 9.69 -9.92
C PHE A 65 0.59 10.41 -9.16
N GLY A 66 -0.12 9.68 -8.32
CA GLY A 66 -1.22 10.23 -7.52
C GLY A 66 -0.97 10.11 -6.03
N ILE A 67 -1.45 11.11 -5.28
CA ILE A 67 -1.48 11.12 -3.82
C ILE A 67 -2.93 11.19 -3.40
N LYS A 68 -3.40 10.16 -2.70
CA LYS A 68 -4.78 10.05 -2.20
C LYS A 68 -4.78 10.07 -0.69
N TYR A 69 -5.81 10.65 -0.10
CA TYR A 69 -6.03 10.64 1.34
C TYR A 69 -7.25 9.80 1.70
N ASN A 70 -7.06 8.85 2.61
CA ASN A 70 -8.13 8.09 3.24
C ASN A 70 -8.29 8.54 4.69
N THR A 71 -9.53 8.71 5.13
CA THR A 71 -9.88 9.14 6.49
C THR A 71 -9.83 7.98 7.49
N GLU A 72 -10.09 8.26 8.76
CA GLU A 72 -10.02 7.30 9.87
C GLU A 72 -10.92 6.06 9.71
N ASN A 73 -11.99 6.15 8.93
CA ASN A 73 -12.84 5.01 8.60
C ASN A 73 -12.23 4.06 7.55
N GLY A 74 -11.06 4.41 7.00
CA GLY A 74 -10.35 3.66 5.96
C GLY A 74 -10.83 3.95 4.53
N GLY A 75 -11.90 4.70 4.36
CA GLY A 75 -12.42 5.09 3.05
C GLY A 75 -11.76 6.35 2.48
N PRO A 76 -11.90 6.60 1.16
CA PRO A 76 -11.43 7.83 0.54
C PRO A 76 -12.02 9.06 1.23
N ALA A 77 -11.24 10.11 1.35
CA ALA A 77 -11.72 11.37 1.91
C ALA A 77 -12.86 11.93 1.04
N PRO A 78 -13.98 12.36 1.66
CA PRO A 78 -15.04 13.06 0.95
C PRO A 78 -14.53 14.31 0.22
N GLU A 79 -15.18 14.65 -0.89
CA GLU A 79 -14.81 15.79 -1.74
C GLU A 79 -14.64 17.10 -0.95
N LYS A 80 -15.53 17.36 0.00
CA LYS A 80 -15.41 18.52 0.89
C LYS A 80 -14.07 18.59 1.64
N ILE A 81 -13.50 17.45 2.03
CA ILE A 81 -12.20 17.40 2.71
C ILE A 81 -11.06 17.63 1.70
N THR A 82 -11.13 16.99 0.54
CA THR A 82 -10.09 17.15 -0.50
C THR A 82 -10.09 18.54 -1.09
N GLU A 83 -11.24 19.18 -1.27
CA GLU A 83 -11.36 20.58 -1.66
C GLU A 83 -10.75 21.52 -0.62
N ALA A 84 -11.03 21.31 0.67
CA ALA A 84 -10.45 22.12 1.73
C ALA A 84 -8.92 22.00 1.78
N ILE A 85 -8.36 20.79 1.57
CA ILE A 85 -6.93 20.54 1.48
C ILE A 85 -6.36 21.28 0.24
N PHE A 86 -7.04 21.22 -0.88
CA PHE A 86 -6.62 21.87 -2.11
C PHE A 86 -6.62 23.40 -1.95
N GLU A 87 -7.68 23.99 -1.37
CA GLU A 87 -7.69 25.43 -1.10
C GLU A 87 -6.57 25.85 -0.13
N GLN A 88 -6.32 25.05 0.91
CA GLN A 88 -5.19 25.30 1.80
C GLN A 88 -3.85 25.26 1.07
N SER A 89 -3.67 24.31 0.13
CA SER A 89 -2.42 24.20 -0.63
C SER A 89 -2.07 25.43 -1.45
N LYS A 90 -3.08 26.19 -1.90
CA LYS A 90 -2.88 27.44 -2.65
C LYS A 90 -2.30 28.58 -1.79
N THR A 91 -2.46 28.49 -0.49
CA THR A 91 -2.05 29.55 0.46
C THR A 91 -0.72 29.25 1.14
N ILE A 92 -0.16 28.04 0.97
CA ILE A 92 1.10 27.62 1.59
C ILE A 92 2.26 28.45 1.02
N GLN A 93 3.00 29.11 1.90
CA GLN A 93 4.21 29.88 1.58
C GLN A 93 5.48 29.13 1.95
N SER A 94 5.39 28.15 2.86
CA SER A 94 6.51 27.34 3.32
C SER A 94 5.99 26.01 3.86
N TYR A 95 6.86 25.03 3.93
CA TYR A 95 6.58 23.74 4.58
C TYR A 95 7.73 23.34 5.49
N LYS A 96 7.41 22.51 6.49
CA LYS A 96 8.40 22.00 7.43
C LYS A 96 8.86 20.63 6.97
N ILE A 97 10.17 20.42 6.95
CA ILE A 97 10.82 19.15 6.71
C ILE A 97 12.08 19.06 7.54
N ILE A 98 12.42 17.87 8.05
CA ILE A 98 13.69 17.63 8.74
C ILE A 98 14.78 17.18 7.77
N GLU A 99 16.02 17.50 8.07
CA GLU A 99 17.18 16.86 7.45
C GLU A 99 17.52 15.59 8.23
N ALA A 100 17.37 14.44 7.59
CA ALA A 100 17.65 13.13 8.18
C ALA A 100 17.98 12.12 7.09
N ALA A 101 18.69 11.06 7.45
CA ALA A 101 18.87 9.90 6.57
C ALA A 101 17.51 9.25 6.24
N ASP A 102 17.46 8.57 5.13
CA ASP A 102 16.28 7.81 4.73
C ASP A 102 16.03 6.63 5.66
N VAL A 103 14.76 6.35 5.92
CA VAL A 103 14.33 5.21 6.73
C VAL A 103 14.41 3.93 5.88
N ALA A 104 15.00 2.87 6.42
CA ALA A 104 15.00 1.56 5.80
C ALA A 104 13.57 1.00 5.73
N LEU A 105 13.04 0.77 4.53
CA LEU A 105 11.67 0.30 4.31
C LEU A 105 11.59 -1.21 4.04
N ASP A 106 12.72 -1.88 3.82
CA ASP A 106 12.73 -3.27 3.35
C ASP A 106 12.68 -4.31 4.48
N ALA A 107 12.93 -3.89 5.71
CA ALA A 107 12.85 -4.72 6.90
C ALA A 107 11.72 -4.29 7.83
N ILE A 108 10.92 -5.25 8.29
CA ILE A 108 9.91 -5.02 9.33
C ILE A 108 10.62 -4.60 10.63
N GLY A 109 10.12 -3.55 11.26
CA GLY A 109 10.70 -3.02 12.49
C GLY A 109 10.30 -1.58 12.77
N GLU A 110 10.88 -1.00 13.80
CA GLU A 110 10.62 0.38 14.22
C GLU A 110 11.92 1.20 14.16
N THR A 111 11.83 2.40 13.63
CA THR A 111 12.91 3.38 13.57
C THR A 111 12.43 4.69 14.18
N ASP A 112 13.26 5.32 15.01
CA ASP A 112 13.01 6.69 15.45
C ASP A 112 13.48 7.68 14.38
N LEU A 113 12.59 8.58 14.00
CA LEU A 113 12.88 9.66 13.07
C LEU A 113 12.59 10.99 13.75
N ALA A 114 13.59 11.56 14.41
CA ALA A 114 13.50 12.82 15.15
C ALA A 114 12.36 12.84 16.18
N GLY A 115 12.18 11.75 16.92
CA GLY A 115 11.14 11.58 17.94
C GLY A 115 9.81 11.02 17.40
N MET A 116 9.65 10.90 16.09
CA MET A 116 8.53 10.20 15.49
C MET A 116 8.88 8.72 15.28
N LYS A 117 7.99 7.82 15.66
CA LYS A 117 8.15 6.39 15.41
C LYS A 117 7.70 6.03 14.01
N VAL A 118 8.60 5.53 13.18
CA VAL A 118 8.27 4.94 11.89
C VAL A 118 8.28 3.43 12.04
N GLN A 119 7.14 2.80 11.87
CA GLN A 119 6.99 1.35 11.95
C GLN A 119 6.75 0.78 10.56
N VAL A 120 7.69 -0.02 10.09
CA VAL A 120 7.53 -0.85 8.89
C VAL A 120 6.80 -2.13 9.29
N ILE A 121 5.65 -2.35 8.67
CA ILE A 121 4.76 -3.49 8.95
C ILE A 121 4.72 -4.45 7.76
N ASP A 122 4.33 -5.69 8.01
CA ASP A 122 4.02 -6.63 6.93
C ASP A 122 2.91 -6.06 6.04
N ALA A 123 3.17 -6.00 4.73
CA ALA A 123 2.24 -5.39 3.79
C ALA A 123 0.98 -6.24 3.54
N VAL A 124 1.01 -7.53 3.86
CA VAL A 124 0.01 -8.52 3.46
C VAL A 124 -0.73 -9.13 4.64
N ALA A 125 -0.03 -9.41 5.74
CA ALA A 125 -0.54 -10.23 6.85
C ALA A 125 -1.90 -9.77 7.40
N ASP A 126 -2.04 -8.48 7.72
CA ASP A 126 -3.28 -7.94 8.27
C ASP A 126 -4.46 -8.02 7.30
N TYR A 127 -4.17 -7.84 6.00
CA TYR A 127 -5.20 -7.98 4.97
C TYR A 127 -5.59 -9.44 4.75
N ALA A 128 -4.63 -10.36 4.76
CA ALA A 128 -4.90 -11.80 4.65
C ALA A 128 -5.75 -12.30 5.82
N GLU A 129 -5.44 -11.87 7.05
CA GLU A 129 -6.24 -12.15 8.25
C GLU A 129 -7.69 -11.65 8.10
N LEU A 130 -7.85 -10.43 7.57
CA LEU A 130 -9.18 -9.90 7.27
C LEU A 130 -9.91 -10.78 6.25
N MET A 131 -9.25 -11.19 5.17
CA MET A 131 -9.86 -12.06 4.15
C MET A 131 -10.27 -13.42 4.74
N GLU A 132 -9.44 -14.03 5.59
CA GLU A 132 -9.78 -15.27 6.28
C GLU A 132 -11.01 -15.14 7.20
N SER A 133 -11.20 -13.95 7.79
CA SER A 133 -12.38 -13.67 8.62
C SER A 133 -13.67 -13.43 7.82
N LEU A 134 -13.56 -13.02 6.55
CA LEU A 134 -14.69 -12.67 5.69
C LEU A 134 -15.14 -13.81 4.76
N PHE A 135 -14.24 -14.71 4.42
CA PHE A 135 -14.48 -15.79 3.46
C PHE A 135 -14.22 -17.15 4.10
N ASP A 136 -14.97 -18.16 3.71
CA ASP A 136 -14.77 -19.54 4.13
C ASP A 136 -13.55 -20.15 3.43
N PHE A 137 -12.36 -19.94 4.02
CA PHE A 137 -11.11 -20.47 3.48
C PHE A 137 -11.08 -22.00 3.45
N ASN A 138 -11.80 -22.70 4.33
CA ASN A 138 -11.85 -24.16 4.30
C ASN A 138 -12.61 -24.64 3.07
N ALA A 139 -13.77 -24.07 2.78
CA ALA A 139 -14.53 -24.39 1.56
C ALA A 139 -13.73 -24.10 0.28
N ILE A 140 -12.96 -22.99 0.26
CA ILE A 140 -12.11 -22.66 -0.88
C ILE A 140 -10.94 -23.63 -1.02
N LYS A 141 -10.29 -24.04 0.08
CA LYS A 141 -9.23 -25.06 0.08
C LYS A 141 -9.75 -26.41 -0.47
N ASP A 142 -10.91 -26.82 -0.03
CA ASP A 142 -11.55 -28.06 -0.51
C ASP A 142 -11.85 -28.00 -2.00
N LEU A 143 -12.34 -26.86 -2.49
CA LEU A 143 -12.57 -26.65 -3.91
C LEU A 143 -11.27 -26.74 -4.72
N LEU A 144 -10.20 -26.10 -4.27
CA LEU A 144 -8.89 -26.16 -4.94
C LEU A 144 -8.32 -27.58 -4.91
N ALA A 145 -8.44 -28.29 -3.78
CA ALA A 145 -8.01 -29.67 -3.62
C ALA A 145 -8.79 -30.64 -4.53
N SER A 146 -10.05 -30.32 -4.87
CA SER A 146 -10.85 -31.11 -5.80
C SER A 146 -10.44 -30.97 -7.27
N GLY A 147 -9.46 -30.14 -7.57
CA GLY A 147 -8.92 -29.93 -8.92
C GLY A 147 -9.40 -28.67 -9.62
N PHE A 148 -10.12 -27.79 -8.93
CA PHE A 148 -10.46 -26.48 -9.47
C PHE A 148 -9.18 -25.67 -9.72
N ARG A 149 -9.06 -25.07 -10.89
CA ARG A 149 -7.88 -24.29 -11.30
C ARG A 149 -8.20 -22.81 -11.37
N ILE A 150 -7.28 -22.00 -10.83
CA ILE A 150 -7.31 -20.54 -10.97
C ILE A 150 -6.00 -20.06 -11.59
N LYS A 151 -6.07 -18.93 -12.28
CA LYS A 151 -4.91 -18.15 -12.70
C LYS A 151 -5.14 -16.71 -12.29
N PHE A 152 -4.16 -16.14 -11.62
CA PHE A 152 -4.15 -14.75 -11.20
C PHE A 152 -2.91 -14.08 -11.78
N ASP A 153 -3.12 -13.15 -12.70
CA ASP A 153 -2.04 -12.32 -13.23
C ASP A 153 -1.99 -11.00 -12.44
N ALA A 154 -0.92 -10.80 -11.70
CA ALA A 154 -0.73 -9.58 -10.92
C ALA A 154 -0.18 -8.42 -11.76
N MET A 155 0.16 -8.63 -13.03
CA MET A 155 0.63 -7.62 -13.98
C MET A 155 1.78 -6.75 -13.43
N HIS A 156 2.65 -7.34 -12.63
CA HIS A 156 3.72 -6.65 -11.88
C HIS A 156 3.23 -5.48 -11.02
N ALA A 157 1.96 -5.49 -10.65
CA ALA A 157 1.34 -4.51 -9.76
C ALA A 157 1.41 -4.93 -8.29
N VAL A 158 0.86 -4.11 -7.40
CA VAL A 158 0.92 -4.28 -5.95
C VAL A 158 0.21 -5.54 -5.43
N THR A 159 -0.66 -6.15 -6.23
CA THR A 159 -1.46 -7.32 -5.85
C THR A 159 -0.67 -8.63 -5.77
N GLY A 160 0.52 -8.68 -6.36
CA GLY A 160 1.33 -9.89 -6.44
C GLY A 160 1.63 -10.55 -5.10
N PRO A 161 2.21 -9.86 -4.11
CA PRO A 161 2.47 -10.42 -2.78
C PRO A 161 1.20 -10.93 -2.09
N TYR A 162 0.07 -10.23 -2.23
CA TYR A 162 -1.22 -10.65 -1.69
C TYR A 162 -1.73 -11.94 -2.32
N ALA A 163 -1.66 -12.01 -3.65
CA ALA A 163 -2.07 -13.21 -4.38
C ALA A 163 -1.23 -14.43 -4.00
N LYS A 164 0.09 -14.27 -3.85
CA LYS A 164 0.98 -15.36 -3.38
C LYS A 164 0.57 -15.82 -1.99
N ALA A 165 0.49 -14.92 -1.03
CA ALA A 165 0.14 -15.28 0.34
C ALA A 165 -1.24 -15.93 0.40
N ILE A 166 -2.27 -15.32 -0.17
CA ILE A 166 -3.65 -15.80 -0.03
C ILE A 166 -3.88 -17.08 -0.84
N PHE A 167 -3.57 -17.09 -2.15
CA PHE A 167 -3.90 -18.24 -2.98
C PHE A 167 -2.95 -19.43 -2.78
N ILE A 168 -1.64 -19.17 -2.65
CA ILE A 168 -0.65 -20.26 -2.53
C ILE A 168 -0.48 -20.66 -1.07
N ASP A 169 -0.09 -19.72 -0.20
CA ASP A 169 0.32 -20.06 1.16
C ASP A 169 -0.87 -20.41 2.07
N TYR A 170 -1.96 -19.60 2.02
CA TYR A 170 -3.15 -19.85 2.85
C TYR A 170 -4.12 -20.86 2.23
N LEU A 171 -4.40 -20.78 0.94
CA LEU A 171 -5.44 -21.58 0.29
C LEU A 171 -4.91 -22.86 -0.39
N GLY A 172 -3.59 -23.00 -0.56
CA GLY A 172 -2.98 -24.20 -1.12
C GLY A 172 -3.14 -24.35 -2.63
N ALA A 173 -3.36 -23.26 -3.35
CA ALA A 173 -3.35 -23.28 -4.81
C ALA A 173 -1.94 -23.65 -5.34
N SER A 174 -1.89 -24.18 -6.56
CA SER A 174 -0.62 -24.49 -7.23
C SER A 174 0.25 -23.23 -7.36
N ALA A 175 1.58 -23.38 -7.24
CA ALA A 175 2.53 -22.28 -7.36
C ALA A 175 2.43 -21.53 -8.71
N ASP A 176 1.99 -22.21 -9.76
CA ASP A 176 1.77 -21.62 -11.08
C ASP A 176 0.43 -20.85 -11.20
N SER A 177 -0.38 -20.84 -10.15
CA SER A 177 -1.65 -20.11 -10.12
C SER A 177 -1.46 -18.60 -10.10
N VAL A 178 -0.30 -18.10 -9.68
CA VAL A 178 -0.01 -16.67 -9.62
C VAL A 178 1.16 -16.34 -10.54
N MET A 179 0.94 -15.41 -11.45
CA MET A 179 1.95 -14.97 -12.41
C MET A 179 2.20 -13.46 -12.30
N ASN A 180 3.35 -13.01 -12.80
CA ASN A 180 3.79 -11.60 -12.74
C ASN A 180 3.68 -10.99 -11.34
N ALA A 181 4.00 -11.80 -10.29
CA ALA A 181 3.70 -11.50 -8.91
C ALA A 181 4.69 -10.55 -8.21
N THR A 182 5.80 -10.23 -8.85
CA THR A 182 6.76 -9.27 -8.30
C THR A 182 6.36 -7.85 -8.70
N PRO A 183 6.02 -6.96 -7.75
CA PRO A 183 5.73 -5.57 -8.07
C PRO A 183 6.94 -4.87 -8.67
N LEU A 184 6.75 -4.20 -9.79
CA LEU A 184 7.78 -3.39 -10.45
C LEU A 184 7.30 -1.94 -10.55
N PRO A 185 8.20 -0.94 -10.41
CA PRO A 185 7.82 0.47 -10.43
C PRO A 185 7.20 0.94 -11.75
N ASP A 186 7.56 0.28 -12.84
CA ASP A 186 7.09 0.52 -14.21
C ASP A 186 6.15 -0.57 -14.73
N PHE A 187 5.69 -1.49 -13.86
CA PHE A 187 4.91 -2.67 -14.22
C PHE A 187 5.62 -3.58 -15.26
N GLY A 188 6.98 -3.59 -15.25
CA GLY A 188 7.76 -4.37 -16.21
C GLY A 188 7.60 -3.88 -17.66
N ASN A 189 7.47 -2.58 -17.86
CA ASN A 189 7.11 -1.93 -19.12
C ASN A 189 5.73 -2.35 -19.65
N GLY A 190 4.88 -2.91 -18.78
CA GLY A 190 3.52 -3.27 -19.09
C GLY A 190 2.53 -2.14 -18.79
N HIS A 191 1.32 -2.30 -19.28
CA HIS A 191 0.17 -1.46 -18.92
C HIS A 191 -0.84 -2.34 -18.19
N PRO A 192 -0.96 -2.20 -16.84
CA PRO A 192 -1.84 -3.06 -16.05
C PRO A 192 -3.31 -2.63 -16.19
N ASP A 193 -3.82 -2.72 -17.42
CA ASP A 193 -5.22 -2.47 -17.70
C ASP A 193 -6.02 -3.74 -17.42
N PRO A 194 -7.02 -3.69 -16.55
CA PRO A 194 -7.85 -4.84 -16.21
C PRO A 194 -8.95 -5.15 -17.24
N ASN A 195 -9.08 -4.37 -18.31
CA ASN A 195 -10.12 -4.54 -19.34
C ASN A 195 -9.65 -5.37 -20.55
#